data_9a887de0960194e6999566bb2a2f242c
#
_entry.id   9a887de0960194e6999566bb2a2f242c
#
_cell.length_a   1.000
_cell.length_b   1.000
_cell.length_c   1.000
_cell.angle_alpha   90.00
_cell.angle_beta   90.00
_cell.angle_gamma   90.00
#
_symmetry.space_group_name_H-M   'P 1'
#
loop_
_entity.id
_entity.type
_entity.pdbx_description
1 polymer ?
#
loop_
_entity_poly.entity_id
_entity_poly.type
_entity_poly.pdbx_seq_one_letter_code
_entity_poly.pdbx_strand_id
1 'polypeptide(L)'
;MNRKTLLVSGVIGILALILIAARTFGQSDLAKIRRATAQFHRTETAKAAGYDLRPGLDHCFDNPGVGGMGFHYIDAAALDTKVDLLHPEAMVYIPSPDGLQLGAVEYIIPQDQWDATGSTEPPMLMGMHLHLNKDLHVYIMHAWVWKNNPRGVWEDWNPNVSCP
;
A
#
# COMPACT_ATOMS: atom_id res chain seq x y z
N MET A 1 47.41 -5.79 -22.07
CA MET A 1 46.00 -5.81 -21.62
C MET A 1 45.95 -5.32 -20.16
N ASN A 2 45.32 -4.19 -19.94
CA ASN A 2 45.49 -3.38 -18.73
C ASN A 2 44.61 -3.95 -17.59
N ARG A 3 45.22 -4.44 -16.51
CA ARG A 3 44.50 -5.03 -15.33
C ARG A 3 43.42 -4.11 -14.74
N LYS A 4 43.57 -2.79 -14.95
CA LYS A 4 42.59 -1.78 -14.46
C LYS A 4 41.26 -1.80 -15.22
N THR A 5 41.27 -2.17 -16.51
CA THR A 5 40.06 -2.22 -17.34
C THR A 5 39.16 -3.42 -16.99
N LEU A 6 39.73 -4.55 -16.55
CA LEU A 6 38.97 -5.73 -16.16
C LEU A 6 38.22 -5.54 -14.83
N LEU A 7 38.82 -4.79 -13.88
CA LEU A 7 38.18 -4.53 -12.57
C LEU A 7 36.96 -3.58 -12.71
N VAL A 8 37.03 -2.58 -13.58
CA VAL A 8 35.91 -1.65 -13.81
C VAL A 8 34.73 -2.34 -14.45
N SER A 9 34.97 -3.25 -15.42
CA SER A 9 33.89 -3.99 -16.07
C SER A 9 33.19 -4.97 -15.11
N GLY A 10 33.91 -5.57 -14.17
CA GLY A 10 33.33 -6.46 -13.17
C GLY A 10 32.40 -5.74 -12.19
N VAL A 11 32.80 -4.55 -11.72
CA VAL A 11 32.01 -3.76 -10.75
C VAL A 11 30.72 -3.24 -11.39
N ILE A 12 30.78 -2.77 -12.64
CA ILE A 12 29.59 -2.31 -13.38
C ILE A 12 28.60 -3.45 -13.61
N GLY A 13 29.09 -4.64 -13.94
CA GLY A 13 28.25 -5.83 -14.15
C GLY A 13 27.51 -6.27 -12.88
N ILE A 14 28.17 -6.24 -11.73
CA ILE A 14 27.58 -6.61 -10.43
C ILE A 14 26.53 -5.57 -10.00
N LEU A 15 26.81 -4.28 -10.12
CA LEU A 15 25.85 -3.21 -9.83
C LEU A 15 24.60 -3.28 -10.71
N ALA A 16 24.73 -3.56 -12.00
CA ALA A 16 23.59 -3.72 -12.89
C ALA A 16 22.73 -4.93 -12.53
N LEU A 17 23.33 -6.06 -12.15
CA LEU A 17 22.61 -7.25 -11.69
C LEU A 17 21.84 -7.02 -10.40
N ILE A 18 22.39 -6.29 -9.43
CA ILE A 18 21.72 -5.96 -8.17
C ILE A 18 20.51 -5.04 -8.44
N LEU A 19 20.64 -4.05 -9.31
CA LEU A 19 19.54 -3.15 -9.68
C LEU A 19 18.39 -3.87 -10.40
N ILE A 20 18.70 -4.85 -11.26
CA ILE A 20 17.69 -5.66 -11.96
C ILE A 20 16.95 -6.56 -10.96
N ALA A 21 17.66 -7.20 -10.04
CA ALA A 21 17.04 -8.04 -9.02
C ALA A 21 16.09 -7.25 -8.11
N ALA A 22 16.48 -6.06 -7.64
CA ALA A 22 15.62 -5.21 -6.80
C ALA A 22 14.33 -4.79 -7.52
N ARG A 23 14.40 -4.48 -8.82
CA ARG A 23 13.21 -4.13 -9.62
C ARG A 23 12.25 -5.30 -9.84
N THR A 24 12.78 -6.51 -10.03
CA THR A 24 11.95 -7.70 -10.22
C THR A 24 11.23 -8.14 -8.94
N PHE A 25 11.82 -7.93 -7.77
CA PHE A 25 11.19 -8.25 -6.49
C PHE A 25 9.94 -7.37 -6.25
N GLY A 26 10.06 -6.05 -6.35
CA GLY A 26 8.93 -5.14 -6.14
C GLY A 26 7.77 -5.35 -7.12
N GLN A 27 8.04 -5.60 -8.40
CA GLN A 27 7.00 -5.91 -9.39
C GLN A 27 6.29 -7.24 -9.12
N SER A 28 7.02 -8.24 -8.61
CA SER A 28 6.46 -9.52 -8.20
C SER A 28 5.46 -9.36 -7.05
N ASP A 29 5.76 -8.53 -6.04
CA ASP A 29 4.92 -8.36 -4.86
C ASP A 29 3.66 -7.55 -5.17
N LEU A 30 3.75 -6.47 -5.94
CA LEU A 30 2.58 -5.75 -6.45
C LEU A 30 1.64 -6.66 -7.26
N ALA A 31 2.20 -7.58 -8.06
CA ALA A 31 1.39 -8.56 -8.79
C ALA A 31 0.71 -9.59 -7.87
N LYS A 32 1.33 -9.94 -6.74
CA LYS A 32 0.70 -10.80 -5.71
C LYS A 32 -0.46 -10.06 -5.03
N ILE A 33 -0.27 -8.80 -4.63
CA ILE A 33 -1.33 -7.96 -4.05
C ILE A 33 -2.52 -7.89 -5.02
N ARG A 34 -2.27 -7.57 -6.30
CA ARG A 34 -3.34 -7.54 -7.32
C ARG A 34 -4.10 -8.88 -7.40
N ARG A 35 -3.41 -10.00 -7.45
CA ARG A 35 -4.06 -11.32 -7.52
C ARG A 35 -4.91 -11.61 -6.29
N ALA A 36 -4.41 -11.32 -5.11
CA ALA A 36 -5.11 -11.55 -3.85
C ALA A 36 -6.38 -10.69 -3.74
N THR A 37 -6.33 -9.45 -4.24
CA THR A 37 -7.42 -8.46 -4.10
C THR A 37 -8.32 -8.33 -5.31
N ALA A 38 -8.05 -9.04 -6.41
CA ALA A 38 -8.83 -8.97 -7.65
C ALA A 38 -10.33 -9.30 -7.47
N GLN A 39 -10.68 -10.15 -6.53
CA GLN A 39 -12.08 -10.48 -6.21
C GLN A 39 -12.85 -9.29 -5.61
N PHE A 40 -12.17 -8.30 -5.07
CA PHE A 40 -12.76 -7.16 -4.35
C PHE A 40 -13.00 -5.93 -5.25
N HIS A 41 -13.06 -6.07 -6.56
CA HIS A 41 -13.44 -4.95 -7.45
C HIS A 41 -14.84 -4.41 -7.15
N ARG A 42 -15.72 -5.23 -6.59
CA ARG A 42 -17.08 -4.85 -6.18
C ARG A 42 -17.13 -4.72 -4.65
N THR A 43 -17.69 -3.62 -4.18
CA THR A 43 -17.86 -3.34 -2.75
C THR A 43 -18.69 -4.40 -2.03
N GLU A 44 -19.68 -5.00 -2.70
CA GLU A 44 -20.50 -6.07 -2.13
C GLU A 44 -19.66 -7.32 -1.81
N THR A 45 -18.70 -7.66 -2.68
CA THR A 45 -17.80 -8.78 -2.44
C THR A 45 -16.86 -8.50 -1.27
N ALA A 46 -16.34 -7.28 -1.17
CA ALA A 46 -15.52 -6.85 -0.04
C ALA A 46 -16.32 -6.89 1.27
N LYS A 47 -17.56 -6.39 1.28
CA LYS A 47 -18.45 -6.44 2.45
C LYS A 47 -18.74 -7.88 2.90
N ALA A 48 -19.01 -8.76 1.95
CA ALA A 48 -19.23 -10.18 2.26
C ALA A 48 -17.99 -10.85 2.88
N ALA A 49 -16.79 -10.30 2.65
CA ALA A 49 -15.53 -10.77 3.21
C ALA A 49 -15.12 -10.05 4.51
N GLY A 50 -15.95 -9.12 5.04
CA GLY A 50 -15.69 -8.43 6.30
C GLY A 50 -15.20 -6.98 6.18
N TYR A 51 -14.86 -6.54 4.96
CA TYR A 51 -14.45 -5.15 4.71
C TYR A 51 -15.68 -4.24 4.68
N ASP A 52 -15.77 -3.24 5.54
CA ASP A 52 -16.87 -2.28 5.52
C ASP A 52 -16.41 -0.88 5.94
N LEU A 53 -17.22 0.11 5.63
CA LEU A 53 -17.03 1.48 6.12
C LEU A 53 -17.18 1.52 7.64
N ARG A 54 -16.39 2.36 8.30
CA ARG A 54 -16.42 2.52 9.75
C ARG A 54 -17.05 3.86 10.12
N PRO A 55 -17.88 3.92 11.16
CA PRO A 55 -18.42 5.18 11.66
C PRO A 55 -17.31 6.19 11.92
N GLY A 56 -17.48 7.40 11.40
CA GLY A 56 -16.48 8.47 11.48
C GLY A 56 -15.38 8.42 10.41
N LEU A 57 -15.25 7.29 9.67
CA LEU A 57 -14.33 7.10 8.55
C LEU A 57 -15.10 6.77 7.25
N ASP A 58 -16.41 6.94 7.24
CA ASP A 58 -17.35 6.59 6.17
C ASP A 58 -17.49 7.69 5.10
N HIS A 59 -16.44 8.45 4.90
CA HIS A 59 -16.35 9.51 3.89
C HIS A 59 -15.18 9.28 2.93
N CYS A 60 -15.21 10.00 1.81
CA CYS A 60 -14.08 10.02 0.90
C CYS A 60 -13.00 10.92 1.47
N PHE A 61 -11.82 10.39 1.70
CA PHE A 61 -10.67 11.15 2.19
C PHE A 61 -10.03 11.93 1.05
N ASP A 62 -9.89 13.23 1.22
CA ASP A 62 -9.19 14.11 0.28
C ASP A 62 -8.28 15.12 1.00
N ASN A 63 -7.27 15.60 0.28
CA ASN A 63 -6.39 16.67 0.70
C ASN A 63 -6.42 17.73 -0.40
N PRO A 64 -7.10 18.87 -0.18
CA PRO A 64 -7.26 19.91 -1.19
C PRO A 64 -5.92 20.38 -1.79
N GLY A 65 -5.82 20.33 -3.12
CA GLY A 65 -4.61 20.69 -3.86
C GLY A 65 -3.54 19.58 -3.93
N VAL A 66 -3.74 18.46 -3.24
CA VAL A 66 -2.81 17.31 -3.26
C VAL A 66 -3.42 16.13 -4.00
N GLY A 67 -4.65 15.74 -3.67
CA GLY A 67 -5.38 14.62 -4.26
C GLY A 67 -6.24 13.89 -3.23
N GLY A 68 -6.89 12.81 -3.64
CA GLY A 68 -7.72 11.98 -2.78
C GLY A 68 -7.08 10.63 -2.45
N MET A 69 -7.55 10.02 -1.38
CA MET A 69 -7.36 8.60 -1.09
C MET A 69 -8.56 7.79 -1.54
N GLY A 70 -9.79 8.26 -1.24
CA GLY A 70 -11.03 7.54 -1.48
C GLY A 70 -11.71 7.06 -0.20
N PHE A 71 -12.56 6.04 -0.32
CA PHE A 71 -13.29 5.41 0.77
C PHE A 71 -12.56 4.16 1.25
N HIS A 72 -12.33 4.04 2.55
CA HIS A 72 -11.63 2.92 3.16
C HIS A 72 -12.63 1.90 3.72
N TYR A 73 -12.72 0.75 3.08
CA TYR A 73 -13.48 -0.40 3.57
C TYR A 73 -12.54 -1.27 4.38
N ILE A 74 -12.70 -1.27 5.69
CA ILE A 74 -11.76 -1.83 6.66
C ILE A 74 -12.30 -3.16 7.21
N ASP A 75 -11.48 -4.21 7.19
CA ASP A 75 -11.73 -5.42 7.97
C ASP A 75 -11.21 -5.24 9.39
N ALA A 76 -12.12 -4.98 10.33
CA ALA A 76 -11.75 -4.78 11.72
C ALA A 76 -11.19 -6.03 12.41
N ALA A 77 -11.47 -7.21 11.88
CA ALA A 77 -10.94 -8.46 12.43
C ALA A 77 -9.48 -8.68 12.04
N ALA A 78 -9.03 -8.00 10.96
CA ALA A 78 -7.64 -8.04 10.50
C ALA A 78 -6.73 -7.02 11.21
N LEU A 79 -7.30 -6.06 11.96
CA LEU A 79 -6.51 -5.04 12.68
C LEU A 79 -5.74 -5.67 13.84
N ASP A 80 -4.54 -6.13 13.58
CA ASP A 80 -3.62 -6.72 14.56
C ASP A 80 -2.17 -6.22 14.32
N THR A 81 -1.17 -6.90 14.84
CA THR A 81 0.25 -6.54 14.68
C THR A 81 0.94 -7.29 13.54
N LYS A 82 0.22 -8.08 12.75
CA LYS A 82 0.80 -8.83 11.63
C LYS A 82 0.66 -8.03 10.34
N VAL A 83 1.73 -7.93 9.61
CA VAL A 83 1.72 -7.32 8.28
C VAL A 83 1.67 -8.44 7.24
N ASP A 84 0.50 -8.68 6.64
CA ASP A 84 0.32 -9.71 5.60
C ASP A 84 0.14 -9.07 4.23
N LEU A 85 1.10 -9.31 3.35
CA LEU A 85 1.09 -8.79 1.98
C LEU A 85 -0.18 -9.14 1.19
N LEU A 86 -0.79 -10.29 1.48
CA LEU A 86 -1.90 -10.82 0.70
C LEU A 86 -3.27 -10.51 1.31
N HIS A 87 -3.30 -10.05 2.56
CA HIS A 87 -4.51 -9.73 3.31
C HIS A 87 -4.41 -8.32 3.90
N PRO A 88 -4.44 -7.27 3.04
CA PRO A 88 -4.42 -5.89 3.52
C PRO A 88 -5.66 -5.61 4.37
N GLU A 89 -5.51 -4.78 5.40
CA GLU A 89 -6.57 -4.45 6.35
C GLU A 89 -7.67 -3.59 5.74
N ALA A 90 -7.40 -2.89 4.62
CA ALA A 90 -8.41 -2.10 3.93
C ALA A 90 -8.35 -2.22 2.41
N MET A 91 -9.55 -2.22 1.79
CA MET A 91 -9.77 -1.99 0.37
C MET A 91 -10.14 -0.51 0.17
N VAL A 92 -9.39 0.19 -0.67
CA VAL A 92 -9.58 1.62 -0.91
C VAL A 92 -10.32 1.82 -2.24
N TYR A 93 -11.57 2.32 -2.14
CA TYR A 93 -12.41 2.57 -3.30
C TYR A 93 -12.44 4.05 -3.64
N ILE A 94 -12.34 4.34 -4.93
CA ILE A 94 -12.34 5.69 -5.46
C ILE A 94 -13.60 5.98 -6.26
N PRO A 95 -14.10 7.22 -6.28
CA PRO A 95 -15.22 7.61 -7.13
C PRO A 95 -14.92 7.40 -8.62
N SER A 96 -15.89 6.89 -9.36
CA SER A 96 -15.84 6.76 -10.81
C SER A 96 -17.23 7.06 -11.40
N PRO A 97 -17.36 7.30 -12.71
CA PRO A 97 -18.67 7.54 -13.34
C PRO A 97 -19.68 6.42 -13.13
N ASP A 98 -19.20 5.18 -12.98
CA ASP A 98 -20.05 3.99 -12.80
C ASP A 98 -20.23 3.58 -11.33
N GLY A 99 -19.87 4.45 -10.38
CA GLY A 99 -19.91 4.20 -8.94
C GLY A 99 -18.53 4.13 -8.31
N LEU A 100 -18.34 3.25 -7.32
CA LEU A 100 -17.06 3.06 -6.66
C LEU A 100 -16.19 2.01 -7.38
N GLN A 101 -14.92 2.32 -7.57
CA GLN A 101 -13.93 1.46 -8.19
C GLN A 101 -12.78 1.19 -7.21
N LEU A 102 -12.33 -0.05 -7.10
CA LEU A 102 -11.12 -0.38 -6.32
C LEU A 102 -9.91 0.35 -6.93
N GLY A 103 -9.24 1.17 -6.13
CA GLY A 103 -8.08 1.98 -6.54
C GLY A 103 -6.79 1.53 -5.90
N ALA A 104 -6.84 1.26 -4.60
CA ALA A 104 -5.70 0.87 -3.79
C ALA A 104 -6.10 -0.15 -2.73
N VAL A 105 -5.10 -0.65 -2.01
CA VAL A 105 -5.26 -1.31 -0.73
C VAL A 105 -4.45 -0.56 0.32
N GLU A 106 -4.78 -0.73 1.59
CA GLU A 106 -4.03 -0.13 2.68
C GLU A 106 -3.74 -1.18 3.77
N TYR A 107 -2.50 -1.16 4.23
CA TYR A 107 -2.02 -1.92 5.39
C TYR A 107 -2.12 -1.02 6.60
N ILE A 108 -2.75 -1.52 7.68
CA ILE A 108 -3.08 -0.73 8.86
C ILE A 108 -2.72 -1.51 10.12
N ILE A 109 -1.82 -0.98 10.93
CA ILE A 109 -1.44 -1.56 12.22
C ILE A 109 -1.80 -0.57 13.32
N PRO A 110 -2.66 -0.92 14.30
CA PRO A 110 -2.95 -0.07 15.45
C PRO A 110 -1.69 0.25 16.24
N GLN A 111 -1.45 1.55 16.51
CA GLN A 111 -0.24 2.00 17.18
C GLN A 111 -0.09 1.41 18.58
N ASP A 112 -1.16 1.40 19.38
CA ASP A 112 -1.15 0.89 20.74
C ASP A 112 -0.81 -0.60 20.81
N GLN A 113 -1.32 -1.39 19.86
CA GLN A 113 -0.99 -2.81 19.74
C GLN A 113 0.47 -3.02 19.33
N TRP A 114 0.97 -2.21 18.38
CA TRP A 114 2.36 -2.30 17.96
C TRP A 114 3.31 -1.91 19.08
N ASP A 115 3.04 -0.82 19.79
CA ASP A 115 3.86 -0.35 20.91
C ASP A 115 3.88 -1.39 22.04
N ALA A 116 2.79 -2.13 22.26
CA ALA A 116 2.71 -3.21 23.23
C ALA A 116 3.61 -4.42 22.89
N THR A 117 4.08 -4.56 21.64
CA THR A 117 5.06 -5.59 21.26
C THR A 117 6.46 -5.31 21.82
N GLY A 118 6.74 -4.07 22.21
CA GLY A 118 8.06 -3.60 22.62
C GLY A 118 9.04 -3.34 21.47
N SER A 119 8.56 -3.35 20.22
CA SER A 119 9.36 -2.98 19.05
C SER A 119 9.76 -1.50 19.12
N THR A 120 11.01 -1.20 18.84
CA THR A 120 11.53 0.18 18.74
C THR A 120 11.44 0.74 17.32
N GLU A 121 11.18 -0.13 16.34
CA GLU A 121 11.07 0.24 14.93
C GLU A 121 9.60 0.14 14.48
N PRO A 122 9.16 0.98 13.53
CA PRO A 122 7.82 0.86 12.94
C PRO A 122 7.60 -0.50 12.25
N PRO A 123 6.35 -0.95 12.07
CA PRO A 123 6.06 -2.15 11.29
C PRO A 123 6.63 -2.03 9.87
N MET A 124 6.98 -3.15 9.27
CA MET A 124 7.65 -3.18 7.96
C MET A 124 6.94 -4.14 7.01
N LEU A 125 6.75 -3.70 5.75
CA LEU A 125 6.27 -4.52 4.64
C LEU A 125 7.25 -4.40 3.47
N MET A 126 7.71 -5.52 2.92
CA MET A 126 8.63 -5.57 1.76
C MET A 126 9.91 -4.72 1.94
N GLY A 127 10.41 -4.61 3.17
CA GLY A 127 11.59 -3.80 3.49
C GLY A 127 11.34 -2.29 3.61
N MET A 128 10.09 -1.86 3.59
CA MET A 128 9.69 -0.47 3.80
C MET A 128 8.90 -0.34 5.11
N HIS A 129 9.19 0.68 5.90
CA HIS A 129 8.43 0.97 7.11
C HIS A 129 7.06 1.57 6.76
N LEU A 130 6.03 1.11 7.48
CA LEU A 130 4.77 1.81 7.55
C LEU A 130 4.99 3.13 8.30
N HIS A 131 4.32 4.19 7.88
CA HIS A 131 4.43 5.48 8.57
C HIS A 131 3.26 5.70 9.53
N LEU A 132 3.52 6.45 10.60
CA LEU A 132 2.54 6.75 11.63
C LEU A 132 1.58 7.87 11.20
N ASN A 133 0.30 7.55 11.08
CA ASN A 133 -0.78 8.53 11.07
C ASN A 133 -1.13 8.87 12.53
N LYS A 134 -0.69 10.06 12.97
CA LYS A 134 -0.84 10.50 14.36
C LYS A 134 -2.27 10.82 14.75
N ASP A 135 -3.10 11.23 13.80
CA ASP A 135 -4.49 11.62 14.07
C ASP A 135 -5.37 10.40 14.31
N LEU A 136 -5.08 9.31 13.62
CA LEU A 136 -5.80 8.03 13.76
C LEU A 136 -5.09 7.03 14.67
N HIS A 137 -3.87 7.32 15.16
CA HIS A 137 -3.06 6.42 15.96
C HIS A 137 -2.84 5.04 15.31
N VAL A 138 -2.50 5.03 14.02
CA VAL A 138 -2.21 3.82 13.25
C VAL A 138 -0.95 3.99 12.42
N TYR A 139 -0.21 2.90 12.21
CA TYR A 139 0.80 2.82 11.15
C TYR A 139 0.12 2.40 9.87
N ILE A 140 0.39 3.10 8.76
CA ILE A 140 -0.26 2.87 7.47
C ILE A 140 0.73 2.78 6.32
N MET A 141 0.31 2.08 5.26
CA MET A 141 0.97 2.07 3.95
C MET A 141 -0.07 1.78 2.86
N HIS A 142 -0.27 2.73 1.96
CA HIS A 142 -1.07 2.52 0.76
C HIS A 142 -0.32 1.71 -0.30
N ALA A 143 -1.05 0.97 -1.13
CA ALA A 143 -0.55 0.35 -2.34
C ALA A 143 -1.52 0.59 -3.50
N TRP A 144 -1.21 1.55 -4.37
CA TRP A 144 -2.02 1.92 -5.55
C TRP A 144 -1.85 0.90 -6.67
N VAL A 145 -2.37 -0.31 -6.45
CA VAL A 145 -2.21 -1.43 -7.39
C VAL A 145 -3.26 -1.46 -8.49
N TRP A 146 -4.39 -0.74 -8.34
CA TRP A 146 -5.51 -0.72 -9.28
C TRP A 146 -5.70 0.62 -9.99
N LYS A 147 -5.24 1.72 -9.40
CA LYS A 147 -5.22 3.06 -10.00
C LYS A 147 -3.80 3.56 -10.06
N ASN A 148 -3.37 4.06 -11.21
CA ASN A 148 -2.05 4.69 -11.29
C ASN A 148 -1.98 5.93 -10.40
N ASN A 149 -0.96 6.01 -9.55
CA ASN A 149 -0.63 7.20 -8.80
C ASN A 149 0.66 7.81 -9.38
N PRO A 150 0.62 8.99 -10.00
CA PRO A 150 1.79 9.59 -10.61
C PRO A 150 2.86 10.01 -9.59
N ARG A 151 2.50 10.13 -8.31
CA ARG A 151 3.46 10.44 -7.24
C ARG A 151 4.23 9.22 -6.76
N GLY A 152 3.66 8.02 -6.93
CA GLY A 152 4.26 6.75 -6.50
C GLY A 152 3.21 5.74 -6.05
N VAL A 153 3.54 4.46 -6.16
CA VAL A 153 2.61 3.38 -5.82
C VAL A 153 2.32 3.31 -4.31
N TRP A 154 3.21 3.86 -3.48
CA TRP A 154 3.15 3.80 -2.01
C TRP A 154 2.75 5.14 -1.36
N GLU A 155 2.45 6.14 -2.17
CA GLU A 155 2.04 7.46 -1.68
C GLU A 155 0.58 7.44 -1.21
N ASP A 156 0.27 8.13 -0.13
CA ASP A 156 -1.08 8.19 0.42
C ASP A 156 -2.05 8.86 -0.55
N TRP A 157 -1.68 10.04 -1.03
CA TRP A 157 -2.54 10.89 -1.85
C TRP A 157 -2.30 10.69 -3.34
N ASN A 158 -3.37 10.49 -4.08
CA ASN A 158 -3.34 10.35 -5.54
C ASN A 158 -3.98 11.57 -6.21
N PRO A 159 -3.23 12.40 -6.95
CA PRO A 159 -3.80 13.57 -7.62
C PRO A 159 -4.81 13.24 -8.73
N ASN A 160 -4.89 11.97 -9.15
CA ASN A 160 -5.90 11.49 -10.10
C ASN A 160 -7.17 10.98 -9.40
N VAL A 161 -7.32 11.21 -8.10
CA VAL A 161 -8.50 10.88 -7.31
C VAL A 161 -9.12 12.16 -6.78
N SER A 162 -10.42 12.34 -7.02
CA SER A 162 -11.21 13.45 -6.50
C SER A 162 -12.39 12.89 -5.73
N CYS A 163 -12.60 13.41 -4.52
CA CYS A 163 -13.80 13.15 -3.75
C CYS A 163 -14.95 14.08 -4.20
N PRO A 164 -16.22 13.64 -4.11
CA PRO A 164 -17.37 14.45 -4.48
C PRO A 164 -17.62 15.62 -3.53
#